data_945ef09310002b00a4af6e267204cbc2
#
_entry.id   945ef09310002b00a4af6e267204cbc2
#
_cell.length_a   1.000
_cell.length_b   1.000
_cell.length_c   1.000
_cell.angle_alpha   90.00
_cell.angle_beta   90.00
_cell.angle_gamma   90.00
#
_symmetry.space_group_name_H-M   'P 1'
#
loop_
_entity.id
_entity.type
_entity.pdbx_description
1 polymer ?
#
loop_
_entity_poly.entity_id
_entity_poly.type
_entity_poly.pdbx_seq_one_letter_code
_entity_poly.pdbx_strand_id
1 'polypeptide(L)'
;MWPLGALAELLDNSQDRECGSTRVEVDAYVLNPSRDKGGYCITVQDDGVGMDRARLNNMLSFGFSDKEHLSGNVGRFGIGFKSGSMRLADDALILTKRDGMAHCALLSQSFLDAIGADDILIPMFSWKMEDGGRYLASEPTDATEWSSNMAIIENYCFTKSEKELLTEMDKIQGSHGTRVVLFNLRKREGESNGEGEREHEFDFSVGNDIRMLGDTEDKNNRGLSSKNTSRRPVFQ
;
A
#
# COMPACT_ATOMS: atom_id res chain seq x y z
N MET A 1 -7.39 -15.62 -5.31
CA MET A 1 -6.00 -15.31 -5.77
C MET A 1 -5.05 -15.74 -4.69
N TRP A 2 -3.94 -16.38 -5.04
CA TRP A 2 -2.89 -16.76 -4.09
C TRP A 2 -2.07 -15.53 -3.66
N PRO A 3 -1.60 -15.42 -2.39
CA PRO A 3 -0.96 -14.18 -1.89
C PRO A 3 0.25 -13.72 -2.69
N LEU A 4 1.16 -14.63 -3.06
CA LEU A 4 2.30 -14.24 -3.90
C LEU A 4 1.87 -13.82 -5.32
N GLY A 5 0.78 -14.37 -5.85
CA GLY A 5 0.19 -13.89 -7.09
C GLY A 5 -0.39 -12.47 -6.97
N ALA A 6 -0.95 -12.15 -5.80
CA ALA A 6 -1.41 -10.79 -5.51
C ALA A 6 -0.24 -9.79 -5.39
N LEU A 7 0.88 -10.22 -4.81
CA LEU A 7 2.10 -9.42 -4.77
C LEU A 7 2.70 -9.23 -6.18
N ALA A 8 2.68 -10.28 -7.02
CA ALA A 8 3.15 -10.20 -8.40
C ALA A 8 2.37 -9.16 -9.21
N GLU A 9 1.05 -9.06 -9.05
CA GLU A 9 0.24 -8.01 -9.69
C GLU A 9 0.71 -6.59 -9.34
N LEU A 10 1.13 -6.37 -8.09
CA LEU A 10 1.67 -5.06 -7.68
C LEU A 10 3.04 -4.79 -8.32
N LEU A 11 3.88 -5.82 -8.45
CA LEU A 11 5.17 -5.73 -9.12
C LEU A 11 5.01 -5.48 -10.62
N ASP A 12 4.08 -6.17 -11.27
CA ASP A 12 3.78 -5.99 -12.69
C ASP A 12 3.34 -4.56 -13.01
N ASN A 13 2.52 -3.95 -12.12
CA ASN A 13 2.13 -2.54 -12.24
C ASN A 13 3.34 -1.59 -12.20
N SER A 14 4.34 -1.89 -11.37
CA SER A 14 5.56 -1.09 -11.28
C SER A 14 6.47 -1.27 -12.52
N GLN A 15 6.41 -2.43 -13.17
CA GLN A 15 7.23 -2.74 -14.35
C GLN A 15 6.54 -2.40 -15.68
N ASP A 16 5.31 -1.94 -15.65
CA ASP A 16 4.60 -1.56 -16.86
C ASP A 16 5.36 -0.45 -17.62
N ARG A 17 5.30 -0.52 -18.95
CA ARG A 17 5.96 0.45 -19.84
C ARG A 17 5.58 1.89 -19.56
N GLU A 18 4.36 2.12 -19.09
CA GLU A 18 3.89 3.46 -18.73
C GLU A 18 4.43 3.93 -17.38
N CYS A 19 4.81 3.03 -16.49
CA CYS A 19 5.46 3.35 -15.22
C CYS A 19 6.93 3.70 -15.44
N GLY A 20 7.62 2.95 -16.29
CA GLY A 20 9.02 3.18 -16.66
C GLY A 20 9.97 3.07 -15.47
N SER A 21 9.62 2.29 -14.47
CA SER A 21 10.50 2.12 -13.30
C SER A 21 11.76 1.33 -13.66
N THR A 22 12.86 1.70 -13.01
CA THR A 22 14.14 0.99 -13.11
C THR A 22 14.43 0.19 -11.87
N ARG A 23 13.72 0.47 -10.78
CA ARG A 23 13.88 -0.17 -9.48
C ARG A 23 12.54 -0.35 -8.80
N VAL A 24 12.30 -1.55 -8.31
CA VAL A 24 11.16 -1.86 -7.44
C VAL A 24 11.70 -2.45 -6.14
N GLU A 25 11.25 -1.92 -5.03
CA GLU A 25 11.58 -2.41 -3.68
C GLU A 25 10.33 -3.01 -3.04
N VAL A 26 10.48 -4.23 -2.52
CA VAL A 26 9.48 -4.86 -1.67
C VAL A 26 10.07 -5.01 -0.28
N ASP A 27 9.36 -4.54 0.74
CA ASP A 27 9.83 -4.62 2.12
C ASP A 27 8.65 -4.96 3.05
N ALA A 28 8.95 -5.53 4.20
CA ALA A 28 7.97 -5.80 5.24
C ALA A 28 8.54 -5.38 6.60
N TYR A 29 7.76 -4.64 7.37
CA TYR A 29 8.19 -4.19 8.70
C TYR A 29 7.01 -4.03 9.65
N VAL A 30 7.32 -3.90 10.93
CA VAL A 30 6.32 -3.68 11.98
C VAL A 30 6.01 -2.19 12.05
N LEU A 31 4.75 -1.84 11.88
CA LEU A 31 4.23 -0.53 12.21
C LEU A 31 4.26 -0.35 13.73
N ASN A 32 4.25 0.89 14.19
CA ASN A 32 4.37 1.21 15.62
C ASN A 32 3.39 0.38 16.48
N PRO A 33 3.88 -0.56 17.30
CA PRO A 33 3.03 -1.49 18.05
C PRO A 33 2.19 -0.81 19.16
N SER A 34 2.48 0.44 19.48
CA SER A 34 1.73 1.21 20.48
C SER A 34 0.44 1.84 19.93
N ARG A 35 0.09 1.60 18.69
CA ARG A 35 -1.13 2.11 18.03
C ARG A 35 -2.09 0.99 17.69
N ASP A 36 -3.40 1.28 17.74
CA ASP A 36 -4.47 0.31 17.43
C ASP A 36 -4.34 -0.35 16.04
N LYS A 37 -3.71 0.36 15.10
CA LYS A 37 -3.39 -0.13 13.76
C LYS A 37 -1.91 -0.54 13.62
N GLY A 38 -1.28 -0.90 14.72
CA GLY A 38 0.04 -1.52 14.73
C GLY A 38 -0.01 -2.92 14.10
N GLY A 39 1.15 -3.47 13.78
CA GLY A 39 1.30 -4.78 13.19
C GLY A 39 2.21 -4.74 11.97
N TYR A 40 2.27 -5.86 11.25
CA TYR A 40 3.09 -5.94 10.04
C TYR A 40 2.43 -5.18 8.88
N CYS A 41 3.27 -4.56 8.06
CA CYS A 41 2.89 -4.05 6.75
C CYS A 41 3.81 -4.63 5.68
N ILE A 42 3.32 -4.64 4.45
CA ILE A 42 4.10 -4.93 3.25
C ILE A 42 4.12 -3.66 2.41
N THR A 43 5.27 -3.30 1.89
CA THR A 43 5.42 -2.14 1.01
C THR A 43 5.96 -2.55 -0.35
N VAL A 44 5.41 -1.94 -1.38
CA VAL A 44 5.93 -2.00 -2.75
C VAL A 44 6.22 -0.57 -3.18
N GLN A 45 7.46 -0.29 -3.55
CA GLN A 45 7.88 1.05 -3.95
C GLN A 45 8.66 0.98 -5.26
N ASP A 46 8.32 1.86 -6.18
CA ASP A 46 9.02 2.03 -7.45
C ASP A 46 9.57 3.46 -7.62
N ASP A 47 10.52 3.60 -8.54
CA ASP A 47 11.09 4.86 -8.98
C ASP A 47 10.52 5.31 -10.34
N GLY A 48 9.36 4.80 -10.72
CA GLY A 48 8.69 5.12 -11.98
C GLY A 48 8.20 6.58 -12.06
N VAL A 49 7.51 6.91 -13.14
CA VAL A 49 7.06 8.30 -13.39
C VAL A 49 6.01 8.79 -12.40
N GLY A 50 5.47 7.93 -11.55
CA GLY A 50 4.40 8.25 -10.61
C GLY A 50 3.06 8.53 -11.28
N MET A 51 2.12 9.02 -10.49
CA MET A 51 0.74 9.29 -10.93
C MET A 51 0.34 10.71 -10.59
N ASP A 52 -0.41 11.35 -11.48
CA ASP A 52 -1.19 12.54 -11.17
C ASP A 52 -2.47 12.14 -10.40
N ARG A 53 -3.18 13.14 -9.85
CA ARG A 53 -4.40 12.92 -9.07
C ARG A 53 -5.47 12.16 -9.86
N ALA A 54 -5.66 12.47 -11.12
CA ALA A 54 -6.69 11.84 -11.95
C ALA A 54 -6.37 10.36 -12.20
N ARG A 55 -5.10 10.04 -12.50
CA ARG A 55 -4.65 8.65 -12.69
C ARG A 55 -4.76 7.85 -11.40
N LEU A 56 -4.36 8.43 -10.26
CA LEU A 56 -4.50 7.81 -8.95
C LEU A 56 -5.98 7.54 -8.61
N ASN A 57 -6.85 8.53 -8.83
CA ASN A 57 -8.29 8.37 -8.62
C ASN A 57 -8.87 7.27 -9.53
N ASN A 58 -8.54 7.28 -10.81
CA ASN A 58 -9.01 6.27 -11.76
C ASN A 58 -8.55 4.86 -11.35
N MET A 59 -7.28 4.69 -10.98
CA MET A 59 -6.76 3.40 -10.51
C MET A 59 -7.56 2.86 -9.33
N LEU A 60 -8.00 3.74 -8.43
CA LEU A 60 -8.72 3.36 -7.21
C LEU A 60 -10.25 3.28 -7.40
N SER A 61 -10.83 4.02 -8.33
CA SER A 61 -12.29 4.06 -8.56
C SER A 61 -12.78 2.95 -9.49
N PHE A 62 -11.96 2.49 -10.46
CA PHE A 62 -12.38 1.47 -11.42
C PHE A 62 -12.62 0.11 -10.77
N GLY A 63 -13.74 -0.53 -11.15
CA GLY A 63 -14.08 -1.91 -10.77
C GLY A 63 -15.18 -2.02 -9.70
N PHE A 64 -15.77 -0.90 -9.25
CA PHE A 64 -16.91 -0.91 -8.33
C PHE A 64 -18.22 -0.36 -8.94
N SER A 65 -18.19 0.27 -10.10
CA SER A 65 -19.42 0.62 -10.80
C SER A 65 -19.76 -0.45 -11.84
N ASP A 66 -20.77 -1.25 -11.58
CA ASP A 66 -21.39 -2.19 -12.52
C ASP A 66 -22.17 -1.50 -13.66
N LYS A 67 -22.01 -0.19 -13.83
CA LYS A 67 -22.76 0.59 -14.80
C LYS A 67 -21.85 1.55 -15.53
N GLU A 68 -21.24 1.05 -16.58
CA GLU A 68 -21.13 1.66 -17.90
C GLU A 68 -19.99 1.03 -18.68
N HIS A 69 -20.37 0.31 -19.74
CA HIS A 69 -19.49 -0.15 -20.79
C HIS A 69 -18.87 1.05 -21.50
N LEU A 70 -17.67 1.44 -21.15
CA LEU A 70 -16.85 2.27 -22.02
C LEU A 70 -15.75 1.41 -22.63
N SER A 71 -15.98 1.11 -23.90
CA SER A 71 -15.04 0.49 -24.81
C SER A 71 -13.78 1.34 -24.94
N GLY A 72 -12.66 0.85 -24.47
CA GLY A 72 -11.35 1.44 -24.72
C GLY A 72 -10.34 1.04 -23.64
N ASN A 73 -9.34 0.36 -23.99
CA ASN A 73 -8.06 -0.07 -23.38
C ASN A 73 -7.65 0.35 -21.93
N VAL A 74 -8.51 1.02 -21.16
CA VAL A 74 -8.22 1.55 -19.81
C VAL A 74 -8.57 0.55 -18.71
N GLY A 75 -9.26 -0.54 -19.02
CA GLY A 75 -9.84 -1.48 -18.04
C GLY A 75 -8.87 -2.47 -17.40
N ARG A 76 -7.58 -2.50 -17.75
CA ARG A 76 -6.64 -3.50 -17.22
C ARG A 76 -5.95 -3.08 -15.91
N PHE A 77 -5.68 -1.80 -15.71
CA PHE A 77 -4.80 -1.34 -14.62
C PHE A 77 -5.44 -1.23 -13.22
N GLY A 78 -6.71 -0.85 -13.11
CA GLY A 78 -7.34 -0.63 -11.81
C GLY A 78 -7.79 -1.92 -11.10
N ILE A 79 -8.19 -2.95 -11.86
CA ILE A 79 -8.75 -4.18 -11.29
C ILE A 79 -7.65 -5.03 -10.63
N GLY A 80 -6.50 -5.18 -11.29
CA GLY A 80 -5.36 -5.94 -10.76
C GLY A 80 -4.82 -5.36 -9.47
N PHE A 81 -4.62 -4.03 -9.42
CA PHE A 81 -4.15 -3.35 -8.22
C PHE A 81 -5.09 -3.57 -7.03
N LYS A 82 -6.39 -3.32 -7.19
CA LYS A 82 -7.36 -3.48 -6.11
C LYS A 82 -7.50 -4.92 -5.64
N SER A 83 -7.67 -5.85 -6.57
CA SER A 83 -7.81 -7.26 -6.24
C SER A 83 -6.55 -7.82 -5.57
N GLY A 84 -5.37 -7.39 -6.00
CA GLY A 84 -4.10 -7.75 -5.38
C GLY A 84 -3.96 -7.14 -3.99
N SER A 85 -4.13 -5.83 -3.86
CA SER A 85 -4.01 -5.13 -2.57
C SER A 85 -5.00 -5.65 -1.54
N MET A 86 -6.28 -5.74 -1.91
CA MET A 86 -7.35 -6.18 -1.00
C MET A 86 -7.31 -7.70 -0.73
N ARG A 87 -6.59 -8.47 -1.53
CA ARG A 87 -6.31 -9.87 -1.21
C ARG A 87 -5.26 -9.99 -0.09
N LEU A 88 -4.32 -9.06 -0.01
CA LEU A 88 -3.22 -9.08 0.95
C LEU A 88 -3.56 -8.36 2.25
N ALA A 89 -4.33 -7.27 2.17
CA ALA A 89 -4.62 -6.38 3.29
C ALA A 89 -6.04 -5.83 3.20
N ASP A 90 -6.58 -5.41 4.34
CA ASP A 90 -7.86 -4.70 4.38
C ASP A 90 -7.67 -3.21 4.07
N ASP A 91 -6.45 -2.69 4.23
CA ASP A 91 -6.16 -1.27 4.04
C ASP A 91 -4.86 -1.06 3.26
N ALA A 92 -4.85 -0.09 2.36
CA ALA A 92 -3.71 0.32 1.56
C ALA A 92 -3.58 1.85 1.53
N LEU A 93 -2.40 2.36 1.86
CA LEU A 93 -2.03 3.76 1.66
C LEU A 93 -1.16 3.86 0.41
N ILE A 94 -1.59 4.65 -0.56
CA ILE A 94 -0.89 4.88 -1.81
C ILE A 94 -0.33 6.29 -1.81
N LEU A 95 0.96 6.41 -2.04
CA LEU A 95 1.72 7.66 -2.08
C LEU A 95 2.41 7.73 -3.43
N THR A 96 2.36 8.88 -4.10
CA THR A 96 3.00 9.04 -5.41
C THR A 96 3.49 10.47 -5.63
N LYS A 97 4.60 10.61 -6.33
CA LYS A 97 5.19 11.89 -6.74
C LYS A 97 5.28 11.95 -8.26
N ARG A 98 4.85 13.06 -8.83
CA ARG A 98 4.92 13.31 -10.28
C ARG A 98 4.83 14.81 -10.60
N ASP A 99 5.62 15.29 -11.54
CA ASP A 99 5.54 16.64 -12.13
C ASP A 99 5.46 17.77 -11.09
N GLY A 100 6.25 17.68 -10.01
CA GLY A 100 6.26 18.67 -8.93
C GLY A 100 5.07 18.59 -7.98
N MET A 101 4.26 17.53 -8.10
CA MET A 101 3.13 17.25 -7.22
C MET A 101 3.34 15.96 -6.44
N ALA A 102 2.79 15.90 -5.25
CA ALA A 102 2.69 14.71 -4.44
C ALA A 102 1.21 14.42 -4.15
N HIS A 103 0.82 13.17 -4.27
CA HIS A 103 -0.55 12.73 -4.02
C HIS A 103 -0.56 11.54 -3.08
N CYS A 104 -1.57 11.50 -2.24
CA CYS A 104 -1.83 10.39 -1.32
C CYS A 104 -3.29 9.98 -1.43
N ALA A 105 -3.56 8.68 -1.33
CA ALA A 105 -4.90 8.13 -1.27
C ALA A 105 -4.95 6.96 -0.28
N LEU A 106 -6.03 6.84 0.46
CA LEU A 106 -6.32 5.70 1.33
C LEU A 106 -7.42 4.85 0.71
N LEU A 107 -7.11 3.60 0.40
CA LEU A 107 -8.08 2.56 0.09
C LEU A 107 -8.27 1.70 1.35
N SER A 108 -9.44 1.75 1.98
CA SER A 108 -9.65 1.14 3.29
C SER A 108 -10.98 0.40 3.36
N GLN A 109 -10.91 -0.93 3.36
CA GLN A 109 -12.07 -1.77 3.63
C GLN A 109 -12.55 -1.58 5.07
N SER A 110 -11.63 -1.42 6.01
CA SER A 110 -11.94 -1.14 7.42
C SER A 110 -12.81 0.11 7.59
N PHE A 111 -12.56 1.15 6.80
CA PHE A 111 -13.38 2.37 6.79
C PHE A 111 -14.74 2.15 6.15
N LEU A 112 -14.77 1.53 4.95
CA LEU A 112 -16.02 1.29 4.22
C LEU A 112 -16.97 0.41 5.02
N ASP A 113 -16.47 -0.64 5.66
CA ASP A 113 -17.27 -1.52 6.52
C ASP A 113 -17.83 -0.78 7.75
N ALA A 114 -17.02 0.09 8.36
CA ALA A 114 -17.43 0.84 9.54
C ALA A 114 -18.57 1.83 9.27
N ILE A 115 -18.64 2.39 8.06
CA ILE A 115 -19.69 3.33 7.67
C ILE A 115 -20.85 2.66 6.91
N GLY A 116 -20.73 1.35 6.60
CA GLY A 116 -21.71 0.62 5.80
C GLY A 116 -21.87 1.22 4.39
N ALA A 117 -20.76 1.61 3.77
CA ALA A 117 -20.79 2.27 2.47
C ALA A 117 -21.12 1.28 1.35
N ASP A 118 -22.08 1.64 0.51
CA ASP A 118 -22.39 0.92 -0.74
C ASP A 118 -21.46 1.32 -1.89
N ASP A 119 -20.82 2.50 -1.78
CA ASP A 119 -19.90 3.04 -2.76
C ASP A 119 -18.49 3.24 -2.18
N ILE A 120 -17.47 3.25 -3.06
CA ILE A 120 -16.10 3.52 -2.65
C ILE A 120 -15.94 5.00 -2.33
N LEU A 121 -15.49 5.27 -1.11
CA LEU A 121 -15.01 6.57 -0.65
C LEU A 121 -13.49 6.50 -0.50
N ILE A 122 -12.77 7.37 -1.23
CA ILE A 122 -11.32 7.40 -1.24
C ILE A 122 -10.84 8.77 -0.73
N PRO A 123 -10.40 8.86 0.53
CA PRO A 123 -9.74 10.07 1.01
C PRO A 123 -8.45 10.31 0.20
N MET A 124 -8.35 11.50 -0.39
CA MET A 124 -7.20 11.88 -1.22
C MET A 124 -6.66 13.23 -0.81
N PHE A 125 -5.34 13.36 -0.89
CA PHE A 125 -4.61 14.59 -0.62
C PHE A 125 -3.66 14.90 -1.77
N SER A 126 -3.41 16.19 -1.96
CA SER A 126 -2.45 16.66 -2.96
C SER A 126 -1.62 17.79 -2.37
N TRP A 127 -0.33 17.77 -2.66
CA TRP A 127 0.61 18.81 -2.28
C TRP A 127 1.45 19.20 -3.48
N LYS A 128 1.73 20.48 -3.58
CA LYS A 128 2.78 20.98 -4.47
C LYS A 128 4.12 20.80 -3.77
N MET A 129 5.07 20.20 -4.45
CA MET A 129 6.44 20.08 -3.97
C MET A 129 7.21 21.36 -4.32
N GLU A 130 7.84 21.98 -3.31
CA GLU A 130 8.67 23.15 -3.49
C GLU A 130 10.16 22.83 -3.24
N ASP A 131 11.01 23.70 -3.71
CA ASP A 131 12.44 23.62 -3.46
C ASP A 131 12.72 23.54 -1.95
N GLY A 132 13.69 22.69 -1.57
CA GLY A 132 14.02 22.44 -0.17
C GLY A 132 13.14 21.40 0.50
N GLY A 133 12.34 20.62 -0.24
CA GLY A 133 11.57 19.49 0.29
C GLY A 133 10.32 19.91 1.07
N ARG A 134 9.80 21.11 0.81
CA ARG A 134 8.55 21.57 1.42
C ARG A 134 7.35 21.12 0.61
N TYR A 135 6.26 20.85 1.30
CA TYR A 135 4.98 20.54 0.71
C TYR A 135 3.97 21.63 1.03
N LEU A 136 3.28 22.13 0.02
CA LEU A 136 2.16 23.05 0.17
C LEU A 136 0.88 22.33 -0.20
N ALA A 137 -0.08 22.30 0.68
CA ALA A 137 -1.39 21.70 0.42
C ALA A 137 -1.99 22.34 -0.86
N SER A 138 -2.37 21.47 -1.79
CA SER A 138 -2.93 21.83 -3.07
C SER A 138 -4.10 20.91 -3.31
N GLU A 139 -5.30 21.42 -3.36
CA GLU A 139 -6.53 20.67 -3.55
C GLU A 139 -6.77 19.42 -2.61
N PRO A 140 -8.00 19.22 -2.23
CA PRO A 140 -9.13 20.07 -2.57
C PRO A 140 -8.99 21.43 -1.94
N THR A 141 -9.44 22.45 -2.64
CA THR A 141 -9.50 23.83 -2.15
C THR A 141 -10.53 24.02 -1.05
N ASP A 142 -11.38 23.01 -0.83
CA ASP A 142 -12.38 23.02 0.24
C ASP A 142 -11.76 22.50 1.55
N ALA A 143 -11.61 23.39 2.51
CA ALA A 143 -11.11 23.06 3.85
C ALA A 143 -11.97 22.01 4.56
N THR A 144 -13.25 21.90 4.21
CA THR A 144 -14.17 20.91 4.78
C THR A 144 -13.82 19.51 4.28
N GLU A 145 -13.55 19.34 2.99
CA GLU A 145 -13.12 18.07 2.42
C GLU A 145 -11.78 17.63 3.00
N TRP A 146 -10.82 18.57 3.10
CA TRP A 146 -9.52 18.28 3.73
C TRP A 146 -9.68 17.76 5.15
N SER A 147 -10.46 18.47 5.97
CA SER A 147 -10.68 18.09 7.36
C SER A 147 -11.40 16.74 7.49
N SER A 148 -12.38 16.47 6.62
CA SER A 148 -13.08 15.19 6.59
C SER A 148 -12.16 14.05 6.21
N ASN A 149 -11.34 14.23 5.18
CA ASN A 149 -10.34 13.24 4.77
C ASN A 149 -9.29 12.99 5.86
N MET A 150 -8.85 14.05 6.56
CA MET A 150 -7.91 13.89 7.68
C MET A 150 -8.53 13.11 8.84
N ALA A 151 -9.80 13.33 9.16
CA ALA A 151 -10.49 12.55 10.19
C ALA A 151 -10.55 11.06 9.83
N ILE A 152 -10.71 10.71 8.55
CA ILE A 152 -10.65 9.32 8.09
C ILE A 152 -9.23 8.75 8.26
N ILE A 153 -8.19 9.49 7.87
CA ILE A 153 -6.79 9.10 8.07
C ILE A 153 -6.51 8.85 9.57
N GLU A 154 -6.90 9.76 10.44
CA GLU A 154 -6.68 9.63 11.89
C GLU A 154 -7.30 8.36 12.48
N ASN A 155 -8.47 7.97 11.97
CA ASN A 155 -9.19 6.82 12.51
C ASN A 155 -8.80 5.49 11.85
N TYR A 156 -8.52 5.47 10.55
CA TYR A 156 -8.39 4.23 9.77
C TYR A 156 -7.00 3.98 9.19
N CYS A 157 -6.09 4.96 9.19
CA CYS A 157 -4.73 4.77 8.73
C CYS A 157 -3.75 4.58 9.91
N PHE A 158 -2.59 4.01 9.64
CA PHE A 158 -1.49 3.93 10.60
C PHE A 158 -0.81 5.28 10.83
N THR A 159 -0.87 6.19 9.87
CA THR A 159 -0.50 7.60 10.03
C THR A 159 -1.64 8.38 10.68
N LYS A 160 -1.33 9.33 11.56
CA LYS A 160 -2.34 10.05 12.36
C LYS A 160 -2.34 11.56 12.13
N SER A 161 -1.55 12.02 11.18
CA SER A 161 -1.42 13.45 10.87
C SER A 161 -0.86 13.66 9.48
N GLU A 162 -1.08 14.86 8.93
CA GLU A 162 -0.44 15.29 7.68
C GLU A 162 1.08 15.14 7.73
N LYS A 163 1.70 15.49 8.84
CA LYS A 163 3.15 15.36 9.05
C LYS A 163 3.60 13.90 8.89
N GLU A 164 2.84 12.95 9.41
CA GLU A 164 3.18 11.52 9.28
C GLU A 164 2.95 11.03 7.85
N LEU A 165 1.90 11.49 7.15
CA LEU A 165 1.70 11.21 5.73
C LEU A 165 2.88 11.71 4.90
N LEU A 166 3.34 12.93 5.14
CA LEU A 166 4.50 13.50 4.45
C LEU A 166 5.80 12.79 4.80
N THR A 167 5.95 12.30 6.02
CA THR A 167 7.08 11.45 6.41
C THR A 167 7.10 10.13 5.63
N GLU A 168 5.95 9.52 5.37
CA GLU A 168 5.85 8.35 4.47
C GLU A 168 6.11 8.73 3.02
N MET A 169 5.64 9.90 2.56
CA MET A 169 5.89 10.43 1.23
C MET A 169 7.39 10.64 0.95
N ASP A 170 8.14 11.06 1.96
CA ASP A 170 9.59 11.32 1.85
C ASP A 170 10.42 10.03 1.69
N LYS A 171 9.82 8.87 1.91
CA LYS A 171 10.47 7.58 1.61
C LYS A 171 10.59 7.32 0.10
N ILE A 172 9.76 7.97 -0.72
CA ILE A 172 9.94 8.00 -2.18
C ILE A 172 11.11 8.94 -2.47
N GLN A 173 12.23 8.36 -2.87
CA GLN A 173 13.44 9.10 -3.20
C GLN A 173 13.27 9.84 -4.51
N GLY A 174 13.69 11.11 -4.54
CA GLY A 174 13.60 11.93 -5.75
C GLY A 174 12.23 12.59 -5.98
N SER A 175 12.00 12.98 -7.24
CA SER A 175 10.85 13.80 -7.66
C SER A 175 9.67 13.00 -8.21
N HIS A 176 9.83 11.71 -8.41
CA HIS A 176 8.82 10.82 -8.97
C HIS A 176 8.91 9.41 -8.37
N GLY A 177 7.86 8.64 -8.52
CA GLY A 177 7.75 7.26 -8.02
C GLY A 177 6.42 7.01 -7.33
N THR A 178 6.20 5.75 -6.98
CA THR A 178 5.02 5.32 -6.22
C THR A 178 5.42 4.43 -5.06
N ARG A 179 4.73 4.59 -3.94
CA ARG A 179 4.85 3.74 -2.76
C ARG A 179 3.48 3.29 -2.32
N VAL A 180 3.29 1.99 -2.27
CA VAL A 180 2.10 1.34 -1.73
C VAL A 180 2.45 0.74 -0.37
N VAL A 181 1.68 1.05 0.66
CA VAL A 181 1.81 0.49 2.00
C VAL A 181 0.56 -0.30 2.31
N LEU A 182 0.66 -1.62 2.32
CA LEU A 182 -0.40 -2.55 2.71
C LEU A 182 -0.33 -2.79 4.22
N PHE A 183 -1.40 -2.51 4.93
CA PHE A 183 -1.47 -2.68 6.37
C PHE A 183 -2.82 -3.31 6.77
N ASN A 184 -2.97 -3.73 8.02
CA ASN A 184 -4.04 -4.63 8.42
C ASN A 184 -4.06 -5.88 7.52
N LEU A 185 -2.90 -6.54 7.45
CA LEU A 185 -2.71 -7.72 6.59
C LEU A 185 -3.72 -8.80 6.94
N ARG A 186 -4.29 -9.42 5.91
CA ARG A 186 -5.27 -10.49 6.08
C ARG A 186 -4.66 -11.67 6.80
N LYS A 187 -5.48 -12.28 7.64
CA LYS A 187 -5.13 -13.49 8.39
C LYS A 187 -5.70 -14.71 7.67
N ARG A 188 -5.09 -15.87 7.86
CA ARG A 188 -5.55 -17.13 7.26
C ARG A 188 -6.98 -17.44 7.69
N GLU A 189 -7.78 -17.92 6.74
CA GLU A 189 -9.04 -18.57 7.05
C GLU A 189 -8.71 -19.97 7.60
N GLY A 190 -9.04 -20.26 8.85
CA GLY A 190 -8.77 -21.55 9.46
C GLY A 190 -8.86 -21.53 10.98
N GLU A 191 -8.49 -22.64 11.59
CA GLU A 191 -8.47 -22.79 13.04
C GLU A 191 -7.46 -21.80 13.65
N SER A 192 -7.89 -21.12 14.72
CA SER A 192 -6.98 -20.29 15.52
C SER A 192 -5.90 -21.18 16.14
N ASN A 193 -4.66 -20.69 16.22
CA ASN A 193 -3.66 -21.26 17.11
C ASN A 193 -4.30 -21.34 18.52
N GLY A 194 -3.94 -22.30 19.35
CA GLY A 194 -4.59 -22.58 20.63
C GLY A 194 -4.78 -21.40 21.59
N GLU A 195 -4.39 -20.18 21.20
CA GLU A 195 -4.57 -18.91 21.90
C GLU A 195 -5.69 -18.05 21.31
N GLY A 196 -6.41 -18.52 20.28
CA GLY A 196 -7.56 -17.82 19.70
C GLY A 196 -7.19 -16.77 18.65
N GLU A 197 -5.91 -16.54 18.36
CA GLU A 197 -5.46 -15.61 17.32
C GLU A 197 -5.23 -16.33 15.98
N ARG A 198 -5.72 -15.75 14.90
CA ARG A 198 -5.44 -16.22 13.53
C ARG A 198 -4.06 -15.73 13.11
N GLU A 199 -3.29 -16.60 12.47
CA GLU A 199 -1.98 -16.25 11.94
C GLU A 199 -2.09 -15.51 10.60
N HIS A 200 -1.09 -14.68 10.29
CA HIS A 200 -0.96 -14.08 8.98
C HIS A 200 -0.61 -15.13 7.92
N GLU A 201 -0.91 -14.84 6.66
CA GLU A 201 -0.51 -15.73 5.54
C GLU A 201 1.00 -15.74 5.32
N PHE A 202 1.69 -14.68 5.76
CA PHE A 202 3.13 -14.52 5.63
C PHE A 202 3.84 -14.80 6.95
N ASP A 203 5.00 -15.44 6.86
CA ASP A 203 5.91 -15.64 7.98
C ASP A 203 6.90 -14.46 8.05
N PHE A 204 6.73 -13.62 9.06
CA PHE A 204 7.60 -12.48 9.33
C PHE A 204 8.68 -12.79 10.38
N SER A 205 8.79 -14.04 10.85
CA SER A 205 9.76 -14.46 11.87
C SER A 205 11.19 -14.50 11.33
N VAL A 206 11.34 -14.65 10.03
CA VAL A 206 12.64 -14.74 9.34
C VAL A 206 12.96 -13.37 8.75
N GLY A 207 13.45 -12.43 9.57
CA GLY A 207 13.74 -11.06 9.16
C GLY A 207 14.37 -10.94 7.78
N ASN A 208 14.01 -9.96 6.99
CA ASN A 208 14.44 -9.66 5.62
C ASN A 208 13.95 -10.61 4.50
N ASP A 209 13.06 -11.55 4.78
CA ASP A 209 12.52 -12.46 3.78
C ASP A 209 10.99 -12.57 3.92
N ILE A 210 10.26 -12.39 2.84
CA ILE A 210 8.80 -12.54 2.82
C ILE A 210 8.49 -13.96 2.40
N ARG A 211 8.12 -14.80 3.36
CA ARG A 211 7.77 -16.21 3.14
C ARG A 211 6.30 -16.47 3.41
N MET A 212 5.76 -17.50 2.76
CA MET A 212 4.44 -18.02 3.11
C MET A 212 4.51 -18.89 4.35
N LEU A 213 3.58 -18.70 5.26
CA LEU A 213 3.43 -19.60 6.39
C LEU A 213 3.02 -20.99 5.86
N GLY A 214 3.83 -22.00 6.10
CA GLY A 214 3.61 -23.38 5.62
C GLY A 214 4.56 -23.86 4.53
N ASP A 215 5.38 -23.01 3.94
CA ASP A 215 6.45 -23.44 3.00
C ASP A 215 7.65 -24.09 3.72
N THR A 216 7.60 -24.23 5.04
CA THR A 216 8.66 -24.86 5.82
C THR A 216 8.39 -26.35 6.02
N GLU A 217 8.53 -27.17 5.00
CA GLU A 217 8.71 -28.63 5.17
C GLU A 217 10.11 -29.01 5.66
N ASP A 218 10.96 -28.08 6.06
CA ASP A 218 12.29 -28.36 6.63
C ASP A 218 12.38 -27.94 8.10
N LYS A 219 11.64 -28.64 8.98
CA LYS A 219 11.85 -28.54 10.45
C LYS A 219 13.22 -29.04 10.93
N ASN A 220 14.07 -29.56 10.05
CA ASN A 220 15.32 -30.20 10.44
C ASN A 220 16.59 -29.36 10.26
N ASN A 221 16.50 -28.09 9.86
CA ASN A 221 17.69 -27.25 9.69
C ASN A 221 17.71 -25.98 10.57
N ARG A 222 17.08 -26.03 11.74
CA ARG A 222 17.20 -24.97 12.77
C ARG A 222 18.50 -25.04 13.54
N GLY A 223 19.62 -25.04 12.86
CA GLY A 223 20.91 -25.10 13.54
C GLY A 223 22.08 -24.70 12.67
N LEU A 224 22.08 -23.49 12.12
CA LEU A 224 23.35 -22.88 11.68
C LEU A 224 23.19 -21.35 11.51
N SER A 225 23.70 -20.66 12.51
CA SER A 225 24.44 -19.41 12.40
C SER A 225 23.76 -18.16 11.83
N SER A 226 23.27 -17.33 12.74
CA SER A 226 23.23 -15.88 12.55
C SER A 226 24.62 -15.32 12.21
N LYS A 227 24.83 -14.87 11.02
CA LYS A 227 25.84 -13.84 10.71
C LYS A 227 25.20 -12.74 9.88
N ASN A 228 25.15 -11.58 10.50
CA ASN A 228 24.82 -10.28 9.94
C ASN A 228 25.30 -10.10 8.51
N THR A 229 24.39 -9.89 7.58
CA THR A 229 24.63 -9.03 6.43
C THR A 229 23.31 -8.37 6.04
N SER A 230 23.20 -7.09 6.33
CA SER A 230 22.14 -6.21 5.85
C SER A 230 22.23 -6.08 4.32
N ARG A 231 21.45 -6.86 3.61
CA ARG A 231 21.18 -6.65 2.18
C ARG A 231 19.70 -6.76 1.96
N ARG A 232 19.08 -5.64 1.63
CA ARG A 232 17.71 -5.58 1.13
C ARG A 232 17.65 -6.31 -0.20
N PRO A 233 16.63 -7.14 -0.47
CA PRO A 233 16.45 -7.71 -1.81
C PRO A 233 16.08 -6.57 -2.77
N VAL A 234 16.97 -6.33 -3.72
CA VAL A 234 16.75 -5.43 -4.87
C VAL A 234 16.51 -6.34 -6.06
N PHE A 235 15.31 -6.31 -6.60
CA PHE A 235 15.04 -6.93 -7.89
C PHE A 235 15.42 -5.92 -8.98
N GLN A 236 16.41 -6.26 -9.77
CA GLN A 236 16.77 -5.54 -11.00
C GLN A 236 16.03 -6.11 -12.20
#